data_8b1e712e4016918c32ed49c95ddb89cf
#
_entry.id   8b1e712e4016918c32ed49c95ddb89cf
#
_cell.length_a   1.000
_cell.length_b   1.000
_cell.length_c   1.000
_cell.angle_alpha   90.00
_cell.angle_beta   90.00
_cell.angle_gamma   90.00
#
_symmetry.space_group_name_H-M   'P 1'
#
loop_
_entity.id
_entity.type
_entity.pdbx_description
1 polymer ?
#
loop_
_entity_poly.entity_id
_entity_poly.type
_entity_poly.pdbx_seq_one_letter_code
_entity_poly.pdbx_strand_id
1 'polypeptide(L)'
;MHRPYERVSLDFTLELAERLFTDSSRPAVWVNLFFPSELIWGLGLVPFYPEMGAGIGAGLGMSPTGLEQSEALGYSVDLCTFNRSAAGLRAAGFYPRADAYVSTSNLCDVTGQLLANVVHEEGCSFVLLDVPQSPDESSLAYFQIDLTISCHPAASGISF
;
A
#
# COMPACT_ATOMS: atom_id res chain seq x y z
N MET A 1 -18.43 25.76 10.77
CA MET A 1 -18.66 24.90 11.96
C MET A 1 -18.29 23.48 11.58
N HIS A 2 -17.04 23.05 11.86
CA HIS A 2 -16.57 21.69 11.53
C HIS A 2 -17.33 20.66 12.37
N ARG A 3 -17.79 19.60 11.73
CA ARG A 3 -18.46 18.50 12.42
C ARG A 3 -17.45 17.71 13.24
N PRO A 4 -17.79 17.21 14.43
CA PRO A 4 -16.81 16.53 15.31
C PRO A 4 -16.06 15.38 14.65
N TYR A 5 -16.70 14.60 13.75
CA TYR A 5 -16.07 13.49 13.05
C TYR A 5 -15.00 13.92 12.01
N GLU A 6 -15.15 15.12 11.44
CA GLU A 6 -14.15 15.66 10.48
C GLU A 6 -12.83 15.98 11.18
N ARG A 7 -12.88 16.43 12.43
CA ARG A 7 -11.69 16.66 13.25
C ARG A 7 -11.02 15.34 13.62
N VAL A 8 -11.78 14.35 14.09
CA VAL A 8 -11.23 13.04 14.46
C VAL A 8 -10.54 12.38 13.27
N SER A 9 -11.14 12.45 12.09
CA SER A 9 -10.55 11.89 10.87
C SER A 9 -9.27 12.61 10.47
N LEU A 10 -9.24 13.94 10.55
CA LEU A 10 -8.04 14.73 10.22
C LEU A 10 -6.93 14.48 11.24
N ASP A 11 -7.24 14.49 12.53
CA ASP A 11 -6.28 14.26 13.60
C ASP A 11 -5.66 12.86 13.46
N PHE A 12 -6.47 11.83 13.17
CA PHE A 12 -5.99 10.48 12.90
C PHE A 12 -5.07 10.41 11.67
N THR A 13 -5.44 11.10 10.59
CA THR A 13 -4.64 11.13 9.36
C THR A 13 -3.29 11.82 9.59
N LEU A 14 -3.28 12.92 10.35
CA LEU A 14 -2.05 13.64 10.69
C LEU A 14 -1.15 12.80 11.62
N GLU A 15 -1.73 12.16 12.62
CA GLU A 15 -1.01 11.25 13.52
C GLU A 15 -0.39 10.07 12.75
N LEU A 16 -1.14 9.48 11.82
CA LEU A 16 -0.64 8.40 10.96
C LEU A 16 0.49 8.89 10.06
N ALA A 17 0.34 10.07 9.45
CA ALA A 17 1.39 10.68 8.64
C ALA A 17 2.65 10.96 9.47
N GLU A 18 2.50 11.53 10.65
CA GLU A 18 3.63 11.78 11.56
C GLU A 18 4.37 10.49 11.87
N ARG A 19 3.65 9.42 12.25
CA ARG A 19 4.25 8.12 12.54
C ARG A 19 4.99 7.53 11.33
N LEU A 20 4.43 7.65 10.14
CA LEU A 20 5.05 7.10 8.92
C LEU A 20 6.32 7.84 8.49
N PHE A 21 6.41 9.15 8.75
CA PHE A 21 7.53 9.96 8.30
C PHE A 21 8.58 10.25 9.37
N THR A 22 8.22 10.19 10.66
CA THR A 22 9.12 10.60 11.76
C THR A 22 9.46 9.46 12.73
N ASP A 23 8.57 8.48 12.91
CA ASP A 23 8.78 7.38 13.83
C ASP A 23 9.29 6.13 13.11
N SER A 24 10.60 5.97 13.08
CA SER A 24 11.25 4.77 12.55
C SER A 24 11.25 3.58 13.53
N SER A 25 10.60 3.70 14.67
CA SER A 25 10.55 2.63 15.68
C SER A 25 9.68 1.44 15.25
N ARG A 26 8.77 1.65 14.30
CA ARG A 26 7.89 0.62 13.73
C ARG A 26 8.08 0.53 12.23
N PRO A 27 8.26 -0.69 11.70
CA PRO A 27 8.36 -0.88 10.25
C PRO A 27 7.10 -0.44 9.52
N ALA A 28 7.26 0.26 8.40
CA ALA A 28 6.18 0.67 7.52
C ALA A 28 5.97 -0.38 6.43
N VAL A 29 4.73 -0.82 6.26
CA VAL A 29 4.35 -1.80 5.24
C VAL A 29 3.44 -1.13 4.22
N TRP A 30 3.85 -1.13 2.96
CA TRP A 30 2.99 -0.64 1.90
C TRP A 30 1.97 -1.72 1.51
N VAL A 31 0.72 -1.32 1.48
CA VAL A 31 -0.41 -2.21 1.19
C VAL A 31 -1.32 -1.59 0.15
N ASN A 32 -2.00 -2.42 -0.65
CA ASN A 32 -3.03 -1.91 -1.54
C ASN A 32 -4.28 -1.49 -0.76
N LEU A 33 -5.11 -0.64 -1.36
CA LEU A 33 -6.26 0.00 -0.72
C LEU A 33 -7.24 -0.98 -0.05
N PHE A 34 -7.36 -2.19 -0.57
CA PHE A 34 -8.31 -3.20 -0.09
C PHE A 34 -7.67 -4.25 0.82
N PHE A 35 -6.41 -4.08 1.16
CA PHE A 35 -5.76 -4.98 2.11
C PHE A 35 -6.35 -4.78 3.52
N PRO A 36 -6.64 -5.85 4.28
CA PRO A 36 -7.14 -5.75 5.64
C PRO A 36 -6.05 -5.22 6.58
N SER A 37 -6.06 -3.92 6.82
CA SER A 37 -5.05 -3.22 7.64
C SER A 37 -4.94 -3.75 9.06
N GLU A 38 -6.00 -4.38 9.56
CA GLU A 38 -6.06 -4.99 10.88
C GLU A 38 -4.96 -6.05 11.08
N LEU A 39 -4.59 -6.74 10.00
CA LEU A 39 -3.49 -7.71 10.03
C LEU A 39 -2.14 -7.02 10.27
N ILE A 40 -1.91 -5.89 9.60
CA ILE A 40 -0.67 -5.11 9.75
C ILE A 40 -0.58 -4.52 11.16
N TRP A 41 -1.68 -3.91 11.63
CA TRP A 41 -1.74 -3.38 12.99
C TRP A 41 -1.59 -4.46 14.06
N GLY A 42 -2.18 -5.65 13.84
CA GLY A 42 -2.07 -6.80 14.75
C GLY A 42 -0.64 -7.31 14.90
N LEU A 43 0.21 -7.10 13.88
CA LEU A 43 1.63 -7.42 13.90
C LEU A 43 2.50 -6.29 14.49
N GLY A 44 1.91 -5.17 14.91
CA GLY A 44 2.64 -4.03 15.44
C GLY A 44 3.30 -3.16 14.37
N LEU A 45 2.98 -3.39 13.09
CA LEU A 45 3.50 -2.66 11.93
C LEU A 45 2.59 -1.49 11.58
N VAL A 46 3.03 -0.59 10.70
CA VAL A 46 2.27 0.58 10.27
C VAL A 46 1.92 0.47 8.79
N PRO A 47 0.64 0.36 8.40
CA PRO A 47 0.27 0.29 6.99
C PRO A 47 0.35 1.67 6.33
N PHE A 48 0.84 1.70 5.10
CA PHE A 48 0.75 2.84 4.20
C PHE A 48 0.08 2.43 2.89
N TYR A 49 -0.85 3.25 2.43
CA TYR A 49 -1.63 3.03 1.22
C TYR A 49 -1.20 4.04 0.14
N PRO A 50 -0.41 3.63 -0.87
CA PRO A 50 0.04 4.54 -1.93
C PRO A 50 -1.10 5.24 -2.66
N GLU A 51 -2.22 4.54 -2.87
CA GLU A 51 -3.39 5.11 -3.51
C GLU A 51 -4.04 6.21 -2.67
N MET A 52 -4.14 6.02 -1.36
CA MET A 52 -4.64 7.08 -0.46
C MET A 52 -3.67 8.28 -0.45
N GLY A 53 -2.37 8.01 -0.49
CA GLY A 53 -1.35 9.04 -0.65
C GLY A 53 -1.55 9.84 -1.94
N ALA A 54 -1.88 9.17 -3.05
CA ALA A 54 -2.21 9.84 -4.32
C ALA A 54 -3.48 10.68 -4.21
N GLY A 55 -4.51 10.19 -3.50
CA GLY A 55 -5.74 10.94 -3.24
C GLY A 55 -5.51 12.22 -2.42
N ILE A 56 -4.72 12.11 -1.36
CA ILE A 56 -4.32 13.26 -0.54
C ILE A 56 -3.49 14.24 -1.39
N GLY A 57 -2.52 13.72 -2.15
CA GLY A 57 -1.70 14.51 -3.07
C GLY A 57 -2.55 15.25 -4.11
N ALA A 58 -3.61 14.62 -4.62
CA ALA A 58 -4.55 15.28 -5.53
C ALA A 58 -5.26 16.46 -4.86
N GLY A 59 -5.72 16.27 -3.63
CA GLY A 59 -6.31 17.36 -2.84
C GLY A 59 -5.34 18.53 -2.57
N LEU A 60 -4.04 18.25 -2.56
CA LEU A 60 -2.97 19.24 -2.39
C LEU A 60 -2.43 19.79 -3.73
N GLY A 61 -3.01 19.41 -4.88
CA GLY A 61 -2.58 19.88 -6.20
C GLY A 61 -1.31 19.21 -6.74
N MET A 62 -0.90 18.07 -6.17
CA MET A 62 0.34 17.37 -6.54
C MET A 62 0.17 16.38 -7.72
N SER A 63 -1.05 16.18 -8.22
CA SER A 63 -1.30 15.23 -9.31
C SER A 63 -0.47 15.48 -10.58
N PRO A 64 -0.27 16.72 -11.05
CA PRO A 64 0.60 16.96 -12.21
C PRO A 64 2.00 16.40 -11.99
N THR A 65 2.62 16.70 -10.86
CA THR A 65 3.95 16.17 -10.51
C THR A 65 3.97 14.64 -10.49
N GLY A 66 2.97 14.00 -9.86
CA GLY A 66 2.88 12.55 -9.83
C GLY A 66 2.73 11.93 -11.22
N LEU A 67 1.90 12.51 -12.09
CA LEU A 67 1.68 12.00 -13.42
C LEU A 67 2.90 12.19 -14.34
N GLU A 68 3.53 13.35 -14.32
CA GLU A 68 4.75 13.64 -15.07
C GLU A 68 5.90 12.71 -14.69
N GLN A 69 6.10 12.50 -13.38
CA GLN A 69 7.13 11.58 -12.88
C GLN A 69 6.82 10.13 -13.27
N SER A 70 5.55 9.70 -13.25
CA SER A 70 5.19 8.35 -13.68
C SER A 70 5.47 8.12 -15.18
N GLU A 71 5.22 9.10 -16.02
CA GLU A 71 5.54 9.04 -17.46
C GLU A 71 7.05 8.99 -17.70
N ALA A 72 7.82 9.75 -16.94
CA ALA A 72 9.28 9.71 -16.98
C ALA A 72 9.84 8.34 -16.58
N LEU A 73 9.14 7.59 -15.72
CA LEU A 73 9.45 6.21 -15.35
C LEU A 73 9.00 5.18 -16.40
N GLY A 74 8.29 5.61 -17.45
CA GLY A 74 7.81 4.74 -18.52
C GLY A 74 6.42 4.12 -18.29
N TYR A 75 5.67 4.57 -17.28
CA TYR A 75 4.30 4.10 -17.11
C TYR A 75 3.39 4.63 -18.20
N SER A 76 2.57 3.74 -18.81
CA SER A 76 1.63 4.12 -19.86
C SER A 76 0.60 5.13 -19.38
N VAL A 77 0.28 6.10 -20.24
CA VAL A 77 -0.79 7.08 -19.98
C VAL A 77 -2.18 6.45 -19.86
N ASP A 78 -2.36 5.24 -20.38
CA ASP A 78 -3.62 4.49 -20.32
C ASP A 78 -3.87 3.79 -18.99
N LEU A 79 -2.84 3.72 -18.13
CA LEU A 79 -3.01 3.17 -16.79
C LEU A 79 -3.83 4.10 -15.90
N CYS A 80 -4.47 3.53 -14.90
CA CYS A 80 -5.22 4.26 -13.89
C CYS A 80 -4.41 5.44 -13.33
N THR A 81 -4.93 6.67 -13.46
CA THR A 81 -4.26 7.90 -13.01
C THR A 81 -3.95 7.90 -11.52
N PHE A 82 -4.74 7.21 -10.72
CA PHE A 82 -4.54 7.07 -9.28
C PHE A 82 -3.24 6.32 -8.98
N ASN A 83 -3.06 5.17 -9.63
CA ASN A 83 -1.85 4.35 -9.48
C ASN A 83 -0.62 5.03 -10.11
N ARG A 84 -0.79 5.67 -11.28
CA ARG A 84 0.28 6.46 -11.89
C ARG A 84 0.75 7.59 -10.98
N SER A 85 -0.20 8.35 -10.41
CA SER A 85 0.12 9.42 -9.46
C SER A 85 0.86 8.85 -8.23
N ALA A 86 0.42 7.69 -7.72
CA ALA A 86 1.10 7.03 -6.61
C ALA A 86 2.55 6.67 -6.95
N ALA A 87 2.80 6.07 -8.12
CA ALA A 87 4.13 5.73 -8.60
C ALA A 87 5.03 6.97 -8.72
N GLY A 88 4.51 8.01 -9.34
CA GLY A 88 5.26 9.25 -9.56
C GLY A 88 5.53 10.03 -8.28
N LEU A 89 4.57 10.11 -7.35
CA LEU A 89 4.78 10.77 -6.05
C LEU A 89 5.81 10.01 -5.20
N ARG A 90 5.83 8.67 -5.28
CA ARG A 90 6.89 7.88 -4.68
C ARG A 90 8.25 8.26 -5.26
N ALA A 91 8.38 8.26 -6.57
CA ALA A 91 9.63 8.59 -7.26
C ALA A 91 10.11 10.01 -6.95
N ALA A 92 9.18 10.93 -6.75
CA ALA A 92 9.47 12.31 -6.32
C ALA A 92 9.82 12.43 -4.81
N GLY A 93 9.82 11.33 -4.05
CA GLY A 93 10.21 11.31 -2.64
C GLY A 93 9.13 11.79 -1.67
N PHE A 94 7.87 11.83 -2.08
CA PHE A 94 6.78 12.28 -1.22
C PHE A 94 6.18 11.17 -0.35
N TYR A 95 6.63 9.92 -0.52
CA TYR A 95 6.11 8.80 0.26
C TYR A 95 7.13 8.32 1.30
N PRO A 96 6.66 7.77 2.43
CA PRO A 96 7.56 7.21 3.43
C PRO A 96 8.30 6.00 2.85
N ARG A 97 9.46 5.70 3.41
CA ARG A 97 10.17 4.46 3.08
C ARG A 97 9.32 3.26 3.50
N ALA A 98 9.30 2.23 2.66
CA ALA A 98 8.71 0.95 3.02
C ALA A 98 9.80 -0.02 3.52
N ASP A 99 9.45 -0.81 4.52
CA ASP A 99 10.26 -1.93 4.99
C ASP A 99 9.79 -3.25 4.37
N ALA A 100 8.53 -3.32 3.96
CA ALA A 100 7.95 -4.44 3.22
C ALA A 100 6.75 -3.99 2.38
N TYR A 101 6.36 -4.85 1.44
CA TYR A 101 5.24 -4.63 0.54
C TYR A 101 4.29 -5.83 0.58
N VAL A 102 3.00 -5.57 0.75
CA VAL A 102 1.97 -6.60 0.78
C VAL A 102 0.80 -6.16 -0.09
N SER A 103 0.27 -7.06 -0.90
CA SER A 103 -0.91 -6.79 -1.72
C SER A 103 -1.88 -7.95 -1.67
N THR A 104 -3.14 -7.67 -1.97
CA THR A 104 -4.14 -8.69 -2.29
C THR A 104 -4.34 -8.78 -3.79
N SER A 105 -4.72 -9.95 -4.30
CA SER A 105 -5.03 -10.15 -5.72
C SER A 105 -6.40 -9.60 -6.14
N ASN A 106 -7.27 -9.26 -5.17
CA ASN A 106 -8.62 -8.83 -5.46
C ASN A 106 -8.71 -7.35 -5.84
N LEU A 107 -9.68 -7.03 -6.66
CA LEU A 107 -10.24 -5.75 -7.08
C LEU A 107 -9.37 -4.92 -8.04
N CYS A 108 -8.05 -4.92 -7.97
CA CYS A 108 -7.24 -4.09 -8.85
C CYS A 108 -5.87 -4.71 -9.14
N ASP A 109 -5.72 -5.30 -10.31
CA ASP A 109 -4.45 -5.88 -10.75
C ASP A 109 -3.34 -4.83 -10.90
N VAL A 110 -3.70 -3.59 -11.25
CA VAL A 110 -2.73 -2.51 -11.47
C VAL A 110 -1.95 -2.19 -10.20
N THR A 111 -2.60 -2.18 -9.03
CA THR A 111 -1.92 -1.89 -7.78
C THR A 111 -0.95 -3.01 -7.40
N GLY A 112 -1.35 -4.26 -7.54
CA GLY A 112 -0.47 -5.41 -7.29
C GLY A 112 0.77 -5.37 -8.19
N GLN A 113 0.60 -5.08 -9.48
CA GLN A 113 1.69 -4.94 -10.44
C GLN A 113 2.59 -3.73 -10.11
N LEU A 114 2.00 -2.61 -9.72
CA LEU A 114 2.77 -1.43 -9.29
C LEU A 114 3.67 -1.77 -8.11
N LEU A 115 3.12 -2.39 -7.06
CA LEU A 115 3.91 -2.77 -5.88
C LEU A 115 4.98 -3.80 -6.24
N ALA A 116 4.68 -4.77 -7.09
CA ALA A 116 5.68 -5.74 -7.58
C ALA A 116 6.84 -5.07 -8.33
N ASN A 117 6.55 -4.07 -9.17
CA ASN A 117 7.58 -3.30 -9.87
C ASN A 117 8.46 -2.52 -8.89
N VAL A 118 7.84 -1.85 -7.92
CA VAL A 118 8.58 -1.11 -6.87
C VAL A 118 9.50 -2.04 -6.08
N VAL A 119 9.01 -3.20 -5.70
CA VAL A 119 9.80 -4.24 -5.01
C VAL A 119 10.99 -4.69 -5.84
N HIS A 120 10.79 -4.91 -7.13
CA HIS A 120 11.87 -5.30 -8.05
C HIS A 120 12.96 -4.22 -8.12
N GLU A 121 12.57 -2.95 -8.15
CA GLU A 121 13.50 -1.81 -8.15
C GLU A 121 14.28 -1.68 -6.84
N GLU A 122 13.61 -1.91 -5.70
CA GLU A 122 14.19 -1.69 -4.36
C GLU A 122 14.86 -2.93 -3.76
N GLY A 123 14.59 -4.12 -4.32
CA GLY A 123 15.11 -5.38 -3.80
C GLY A 123 14.53 -5.77 -2.43
N CYS A 124 13.32 -5.34 -2.14
CA CYS A 124 12.63 -5.58 -0.88
C CYS A 124 11.77 -6.86 -0.92
N SER A 125 11.20 -7.23 0.24
CA SER A 125 10.27 -8.35 0.34
C SER A 125 8.86 -7.96 -0.14
N PHE A 126 8.22 -8.87 -0.89
CA PHE A 126 6.85 -8.72 -1.36
C PHE A 126 6.02 -9.96 -1.03
N VAL A 127 4.84 -9.75 -0.50
CA VAL A 127 3.86 -10.79 -0.22
C VAL A 127 2.58 -10.47 -1.00
N LEU A 128 2.13 -11.41 -1.82
CA LEU A 128 0.83 -11.36 -2.48
C LEU A 128 -0.11 -12.33 -1.78
N LEU A 129 -1.17 -11.82 -1.17
CA LEU A 129 -2.26 -12.60 -0.62
C LEU A 129 -3.30 -12.82 -1.71
N ASP A 130 -3.42 -14.04 -2.19
CA ASP A 130 -4.36 -14.38 -3.24
C ASP A 130 -5.77 -14.61 -2.69
N VAL A 131 -6.69 -13.72 -3.06
CA VAL A 131 -8.07 -13.71 -2.58
C VAL A 131 -8.97 -14.38 -3.61
N PRO A 132 -9.58 -15.55 -3.28
CA PRO A 132 -10.48 -16.24 -4.19
C PRO A 132 -11.71 -15.39 -4.54
N GLN A 133 -12.19 -15.52 -5.78
CA GLN A 133 -13.38 -14.80 -6.24
C GLN A 133 -14.69 -15.47 -5.83
N SER A 134 -14.67 -16.76 -5.51
CA SER A 134 -15.86 -17.54 -5.15
C SER A 134 -15.90 -17.81 -3.64
N PRO A 135 -17.03 -17.58 -2.97
CA PRO A 135 -17.15 -17.81 -1.53
C PRO A 135 -17.55 -19.25 -1.20
N ASP A 136 -16.94 -20.24 -1.85
CA ASP A 136 -17.18 -21.66 -1.61
C ASP A 136 -16.18 -22.24 -0.57
N GLU A 137 -16.47 -23.45 -0.08
CA GLU A 137 -15.68 -24.09 0.97
C GLU A 137 -14.23 -24.36 0.52
N SER A 138 -14.02 -24.72 -0.75
CA SER A 138 -12.68 -24.94 -1.29
C SER A 138 -11.87 -23.67 -1.39
N SER A 139 -12.50 -22.58 -1.75
CA SER A 139 -11.90 -21.23 -1.80
C SER A 139 -11.52 -20.73 -0.40
N LEU A 140 -12.37 -20.98 0.59
CA LEU A 140 -12.04 -20.64 1.98
C LEU A 140 -10.86 -21.47 2.51
N ALA A 141 -10.81 -22.75 2.22
CA ALA A 141 -9.69 -23.61 2.60
C ALA A 141 -8.38 -23.16 1.93
N TYR A 142 -8.42 -22.82 0.64
CA TYR A 142 -7.28 -22.25 -0.09
C TYR A 142 -6.79 -20.96 0.56
N PHE A 143 -7.69 -20.02 0.80
CA PHE A 143 -7.35 -18.72 1.40
C PHE A 143 -6.74 -18.85 2.80
N GLN A 144 -7.24 -19.78 3.62
CA GLN A 144 -6.66 -20.06 4.94
C GLN A 144 -5.22 -20.57 4.85
N ILE A 145 -4.94 -21.43 3.85
CA ILE A 145 -3.59 -21.94 3.61
C ILE A 145 -2.66 -20.81 3.15
N ASP A 146 -3.11 -20.01 2.18
CA ASP A 146 -2.33 -18.91 1.62
C ASP A 146 -2.01 -17.87 2.70
N LEU A 147 -2.99 -17.48 3.50
CA LEU A 147 -2.79 -16.58 4.64
C LEU A 147 -1.79 -17.14 5.65
N THR A 148 -1.86 -18.43 5.96
CA THR A 148 -0.95 -19.09 6.91
C THR A 148 0.48 -19.08 6.38
N ILE A 149 0.68 -19.40 5.09
CA ILE A 149 2.00 -19.39 4.45
C ILE A 149 2.56 -17.96 4.41
N SER A 150 1.74 -17.00 4.00
CA SER A 150 2.16 -15.59 3.87
C SER A 150 2.55 -14.96 5.22
N CYS A 151 1.92 -15.37 6.30
CA CYS A 151 2.24 -14.92 7.66
C CYS A 151 3.41 -15.69 8.29
N HIS A 152 3.94 -16.74 7.63
CA HIS A 152 5.03 -17.51 8.22
C HIS A 152 6.39 -16.82 7.97
N PRO A 153 7.19 -16.50 9.00
CA PRO A 153 8.44 -15.73 8.86
C PRO A 153 9.45 -16.33 7.87
N ALA A 154 9.47 -17.65 7.75
CA ALA A 154 10.39 -18.34 6.84
C ALA A 154 9.99 -18.26 5.37
N ALA A 155 8.71 -17.99 5.06
CA ALA A 155 8.21 -17.93 3.69
C ALA A 155 8.31 -16.51 3.11
N SER A 156 8.20 -15.49 3.95
CA SER A 156 8.18 -14.08 3.53
C SER A 156 9.56 -13.45 3.34
N GLY A 157 10.63 -14.10 3.83
CA GLY A 157 11.97 -13.48 3.86
C GLY A 157 12.07 -12.26 4.79
N ILE A 158 11.02 -11.95 5.51
CA ILE A 158 10.96 -10.85 6.46
C ILE A 158 11.44 -11.40 7.82
N SER A 159 12.57 -10.90 8.29
CA SER A 159 13.01 -11.10 9.68
C SER A 159 12.42 -9.97 10.52
N PHE A 160 11.53 -10.30 11.42
CA PHE A 160 11.00 -9.38 12.43
C PHE A 160 11.96 -9.24 13.60
#